data_f749e5902a5e4a74f7713aa166e11699
#
_entry.id   f749e5902a5e4a74f7713aa166e11699
#
_cell.length_a   1.000
_cell.length_b   1.000
_cell.length_c   1.000
_cell.angle_alpha   90.00
_cell.angle_beta   90.00
_cell.angle_gamma   90.00
#
_symmetry.space_group_name_H-M   'P 1'
#
loop_
_entity.id
_entity.type
_entity.pdbx_description
1 polymer ?
#
loop_
_entity_poly.entity_id
_entity_poly.type
_entity_poly.pdbx_seq_one_letter_code
_entity_poly.pdbx_strand_id
1 'polypeptide(L)'
;ATGLSDILRAVAALGFAATPYDPAQREQRAREERRALLKRGAIAMLAMMQVMMFAGASYWSDDGVAPEQQQLLDWASMVLTLPVLLYSAAPFWRNAWRDVTHRRAGMDVPIVLGLAVALVASAYATWRGTGPVYYDSITMFVALVLGARYLELLARQRAAATRLAPVLPAR
;
A
#
# COMPACT_ATOMS: atom_id res chain seq x y z
N ALA A 1 45.83 3.90 -14.62
CA ALA A 1 44.75 3.33 -13.80
C ALA A 1 43.72 4.42 -13.55
N THR A 2 42.62 4.40 -14.29
CA THR A 2 41.50 5.31 -14.10
C THR A 2 40.87 5.03 -12.74
N GLY A 3 40.96 6.00 -11.83
CA GLY A 3 40.39 5.85 -10.50
C GLY A 3 38.87 5.88 -10.52
N LEU A 4 38.22 5.22 -9.54
CA LEU A 4 36.78 5.22 -9.36
C LEU A 4 36.20 6.67 -9.36
N SER A 5 36.98 7.62 -8.85
CA SER A 5 36.64 9.05 -8.83
C SER A 5 36.52 9.67 -10.21
N ASP A 6 37.33 9.20 -11.19
CA ASP A 6 37.31 9.74 -12.56
C ASP A 6 36.07 9.21 -13.32
N ILE A 7 35.72 7.96 -13.08
CA ILE A 7 34.47 7.35 -13.63
C ILE A 7 33.23 8.04 -13.06
N LEU A 8 33.20 8.29 -11.75
CA LEU A 8 32.11 8.99 -11.10
C LEU A 8 31.93 10.42 -11.61
N ARG A 9 33.06 11.13 -11.86
CA ARG A 9 33.05 12.48 -12.43
C ARG A 9 32.57 12.50 -13.88
N ALA A 10 32.98 11.54 -14.69
CA ALA A 10 32.54 11.42 -16.08
C ALA A 10 31.05 11.12 -16.18
N VAL A 11 30.52 10.27 -15.29
CA VAL A 11 29.06 9.95 -15.24
C VAL A 11 28.27 11.14 -14.72
N ALA A 12 28.78 11.89 -13.73
CA ALA A 12 28.15 13.10 -13.24
C ALA A 12 28.08 14.21 -14.31
N ALA A 13 29.08 14.30 -15.17
CA ALA A 13 29.09 15.25 -16.30
C ALA A 13 28.00 14.94 -17.35
N LEU A 14 27.51 13.69 -17.41
CA LEU A 14 26.40 13.26 -18.24
C LEU A 14 25.03 13.48 -17.57
N GLY A 15 24.98 14.13 -16.39
CA GLY A 15 23.75 14.42 -15.67
C GLY A 15 23.19 13.26 -14.84
N PHE A 16 23.95 12.18 -14.66
CA PHE A 16 23.56 11.03 -13.84
C PHE A 16 24.25 11.07 -12.48
N ALA A 17 23.50 10.96 -11.39
CA ALA A 17 24.05 10.78 -10.05
C ALA A 17 24.55 9.33 -9.89
N ALA A 18 25.82 9.07 -10.14
CA ALA A 18 26.45 7.79 -9.86
C ALA A 18 26.86 7.72 -8.40
N THR A 19 26.30 6.76 -7.67
CA THR A 19 26.73 6.43 -6.30
C THR A 19 27.50 5.10 -6.33
N PRO A 20 28.55 4.95 -5.50
CA PRO A 20 29.25 3.67 -5.39
C PRO A 20 28.27 2.54 -5.07
N TYR A 21 28.43 1.42 -5.73
CA TYR A 21 27.61 0.25 -5.47
C TYR A 21 28.00 -0.36 -4.12
N ASP A 22 27.15 -0.19 -3.12
CA ASP A 22 27.29 -0.84 -1.83
C ASP A 22 26.20 -1.93 -1.70
N PRO A 23 26.59 -3.23 -1.82
CA PRO A 23 25.66 -4.35 -1.70
C PRO A 23 24.97 -4.39 -0.34
N ALA A 24 25.68 -4.05 0.74
CA ALA A 24 25.17 -4.11 2.10
C ALA A 24 24.04 -3.08 2.31
N GLN A 25 24.21 -1.85 1.82
CA GLN A 25 23.17 -0.82 1.89
C GLN A 25 21.92 -1.19 1.06
N ARG A 26 22.10 -1.84 -0.09
CA ARG A 26 20.96 -2.30 -0.91
C ARG A 26 20.17 -3.41 -0.22
N GLU A 27 20.85 -4.39 0.36
CA GLU A 27 20.16 -5.43 1.13
C GLU A 27 19.42 -4.86 2.33
N GLN A 28 20.02 -3.91 3.02
CA GLN A 28 19.41 -3.27 4.18
C GLN A 28 18.13 -2.52 3.78
N ARG A 29 18.19 -1.70 2.73
CA ARG A 29 17.02 -0.99 2.19
C ARG A 29 15.93 -1.95 1.71
N ALA A 30 16.30 -3.04 1.03
CA ALA A 30 15.35 -4.06 0.58
C ALA A 30 14.66 -4.77 1.75
N ARG A 31 15.38 -5.05 2.84
CA ARG A 31 14.81 -5.62 4.07
C ARG A 31 13.88 -4.63 4.78
N GLU A 32 14.24 -3.35 4.84
CA GLU A 32 13.41 -2.29 5.43
C GLU A 32 12.12 -2.09 4.64
N GLU A 33 12.20 -2.02 3.31
CA GLU A 33 11.05 -1.91 2.42
C GLU A 33 10.10 -3.11 2.58
N ARG A 34 10.66 -4.32 2.58
CA ARG A 34 9.88 -5.54 2.81
C ARG A 34 9.18 -5.54 4.16
N ARG A 35 9.89 -5.15 5.24
CA ARG A 35 9.31 -5.06 6.59
C ARG A 35 8.21 -4.00 6.66
N ALA A 36 8.40 -2.85 6.01
CA ALA A 36 7.40 -1.80 5.97
C ALA A 36 6.13 -2.24 5.23
N LEU A 37 6.26 -2.90 4.07
CA LEU A 37 5.14 -3.45 3.33
C LEU A 37 4.42 -4.55 4.11
N LEU A 38 5.15 -5.46 4.76
CA LEU A 38 4.56 -6.49 5.60
C LEU A 38 3.76 -5.91 6.77
N LYS A 39 4.30 -4.94 7.50
CA LYS A 39 3.59 -4.29 8.62
C LYS A 39 2.31 -3.62 8.15
N ARG A 40 2.36 -2.87 7.06
CA ARG A 40 1.19 -2.20 6.49
C ARG A 40 0.17 -3.19 5.97
N GLY A 41 0.62 -4.23 5.27
CA GLY A 41 -0.23 -5.31 4.78
C GLY A 41 -0.89 -6.10 5.90
N ALA A 42 -0.17 -6.41 6.98
CA ALA A 42 -0.72 -7.10 8.14
C ALA A 42 -1.81 -6.28 8.84
N ILE A 43 -1.59 -4.97 9.04
CA ILE A 43 -2.60 -4.08 9.65
C ILE A 43 -3.83 -4.00 8.73
N ALA A 44 -3.64 -3.83 7.42
CA ALA A 44 -4.76 -3.79 6.48
C ALA A 44 -5.53 -5.11 6.44
N MET A 45 -4.84 -6.26 6.49
CA MET A 45 -5.46 -7.58 6.50
C MET A 45 -6.26 -7.83 7.79
N LEU A 46 -5.70 -7.49 8.95
CA LEU A 46 -6.41 -7.62 10.23
C LEU A 46 -7.66 -6.74 10.27
N ALA A 47 -7.55 -5.49 9.85
CA ALA A 47 -8.69 -4.59 9.77
C ALA A 47 -9.74 -5.09 8.76
N MET A 48 -9.31 -5.59 7.59
CA MET A 48 -10.20 -6.19 6.60
C MET A 48 -10.98 -7.37 7.19
N MET A 49 -10.31 -8.29 7.88
CA MET A 49 -11.00 -9.43 8.51
C MET A 49 -12.05 -8.99 9.52
N GLN A 50 -11.72 -7.98 10.34
CA GLN A 50 -12.63 -7.47 11.37
C GLN A 50 -13.83 -6.74 10.74
N VAL A 51 -13.59 -5.87 9.76
CA VAL A 51 -14.65 -5.13 9.05
C VAL A 51 -15.55 -6.09 8.26
N MET A 52 -14.95 -7.12 7.63
CA MET A 52 -15.70 -8.14 6.90
C MET A 52 -16.60 -8.97 7.85
N MET A 53 -16.14 -9.22 9.08
CA MET A 53 -16.96 -9.90 10.09
C MET A 53 -18.18 -9.03 10.48
N PHE A 54 -18.01 -7.72 10.60
CA PHE A 54 -19.12 -6.80 10.88
C PHE A 54 -20.09 -6.70 9.69
N ALA A 55 -19.56 -6.57 8.47
CA ALA A 55 -20.37 -6.56 7.25
C ALA A 55 -21.12 -7.90 7.06
N GLY A 56 -20.47 -9.03 7.36
CA GLY A 56 -21.08 -10.36 7.27
C GLY A 56 -22.31 -10.52 8.13
N ALA A 57 -22.33 -9.92 9.33
CA ALA A 57 -23.49 -9.92 10.18
C ALA A 57 -24.72 -9.29 9.50
N SER A 58 -24.51 -8.23 8.71
CA SER A 58 -25.57 -7.56 7.94
C SER A 58 -26.01 -8.35 6.71
N TYR A 59 -25.11 -9.10 6.08
CA TYR A 59 -25.40 -9.85 4.85
C TYR A 59 -26.07 -11.20 5.09
N TRP A 60 -25.84 -11.84 6.26
CA TRP A 60 -26.34 -13.19 6.55
C TRP A 60 -27.53 -13.22 7.52
N SER A 61 -27.97 -12.09 8.06
CA SER A 61 -29.15 -12.04 8.91
C SER A 61 -30.41 -11.98 8.06
N ASP A 62 -31.18 -13.06 7.99
CA ASP A 62 -32.45 -13.12 7.25
C ASP A 62 -33.50 -12.12 7.79
N ASP A 63 -33.45 -11.82 9.09
CA ASP A 63 -34.34 -10.84 9.75
C ASP A 63 -33.76 -9.42 9.78
N GLY A 64 -32.58 -9.20 9.21
CA GLY A 64 -31.84 -7.94 9.30
C GLY A 64 -31.24 -7.70 10.71
N VAL A 65 -30.23 -6.88 10.79
CA VAL A 65 -29.68 -6.37 12.06
C VAL A 65 -30.56 -5.19 12.51
N ALA A 66 -30.86 -5.10 13.81
CA ALA A 66 -31.59 -3.95 14.32
C ALA A 66 -30.91 -2.64 13.94
N PRO A 67 -31.63 -1.58 13.54
CA PRO A 67 -31.04 -0.34 13.02
C PRO A 67 -29.98 0.28 13.93
N GLU A 68 -30.20 0.19 15.24
CA GLU A 68 -29.24 0.68 16.25
C GLU A 68 -27.92 -0.12 16.25
N GLN A 69 -28.01 -1.45 16.10
CA GLN A 69 -26.85 -2.31 16.03
C GLN A 69 -26.09 -2.12 14.71
N GLN A 70 -26.80 -1.96 13.60
CA GLN A 70 -26.21 -1.67 12.30
C GLN A 70 -25.39 -0.37 12.36
N GLN A 71 -25.94 0.67 12.94
CA GLN A 71 -25.25 1.95 13.08
C GLN A 71 -23.99 1.83 13.94
N LEU A 72 -24.01 1.02 15.02
CA LEU A 72 -22.81 0.75 15.82
C LEU A 72 -21.74 0.01 15.03
N LEU A 73 -22.12 -0.98 14.22
CA LEU A 73 -21.20 -1.73 13.36
C LEU A 73 -20.58 -0.83 12.29
N ASP A 74 -21.35 0.09 11.72
CA ASP A 74 -20.88 1.07 10.75
C ASP A 74 -19.86 2.03 11.36
N TRP A 75 -20.11 2.53 12.57
CA TRP A 75 -19.15 3.35 13.32
C TRP A 75 -17.88 2.57 13.66
N ALA A 76 -18.00 1.34 14.11
CA ALA A 76 -16.86 0.47 14.40
C ALA A 76 -16.03 0.21 13.13
N SER A 77 -16.69 -0.06 12.01
CA SER A 77 -16.06 -0.25 10.70
C SER A 77 -15.33 1.02 10.23
N MET A 78 -15.93 2.19 10.42
CA MET A 78 -15.30 3.47 10.13
C MET A 78 -14.01 3.67 10.93
N VAL A 79 -14.07 3.45 12.26
CA VAL A 79 -12.91 3.60 13.15
C VAL A 79 -11.78 2.65 12.76
N LEU A 80 -12.09 1.40 12.38
CA LEU A 80 -11.09 0.44 11.91
C LEU A 80 -10.52 0.77 10.54
N THR A 81 -11.32 1.40 9.67
CA THR A 81 -10.88 1.79 8.32
C THR A 81 -9.91 2.99 8.34
N LEU A 82 -10.05 3.90 9.30
CA LEU A 82 -9.18 5.08 9.41
C LEU A 82 -7.68 4.75 9.51
N PRO A 83 -7.21 3.86 10.42
CA PRO A 83 -5.79 3.51 10.47
C PRO A 83 -5.31 2.82 9.18
N VAL A 84 -6.18 2.05 8.50
CA VAL A 84 -5.83 1.47 7.19
C VAL A 84 -5.58 2.55 6.16
N LEU A 85 -6.43 3.54 6.07
CA LEU A 85 -6.28 4.63 5.12
C LEU A 85 -5.11 5.57 5.47
N LEU A 86 -4.94 5.92 6.74
CA LEU A 86 -3.90 6.86 7.16
C LEU A 86 -2.51 6.23 7.20
N TYR A 87 -2.38 4.98 7.63
CA TYR A 87 -1.10 4.30 7.78
C TYR A 87 -0.79 3.35 6.61
N SER A 88 -1.69 2.40 6.32
CA SER A 88 -1.43 1.36 5.32
C SER A 88 -1.48 1.94 3.90
N ALA A 89 -2.44 2.81 3.61
CA ALA A 89 -2.57 3.47 2.31
C ALA A 89 -1.68 4.73 2.15
N ALA A 90 -0.90 5.12 3.16
CA ALA A 90 -0.04 6.31 3.12
C ALA A 90 0.89 6.40 1.88
N PRO A 91 1.49 5.31 1.36
CA PRO A 91 2.28 5.38 0.14
C PRO A 91 1.48 5.82 -1.08
N PHE A 92 0.22 5.37 -1.20
CA PHE A 92 -0.67 5.72 -2.32
C PHE A 92 -0.99 7.22 -2.31
N TRP A 93 -1.32 7.77 -1.12
CA TRP A 93 -1.58 9.19 -0.93
C TRP A 93 -0.38 10.05 -1.31
N ARG A 94 0.83 9.67 -0.86
CA ARG A 94 2.06 10.40 -1.17
C ARG A 94 2.41 10.35 -2.64
N ASN A 95 2.27 9.19 -3.28
CA ASN A 95 2.55 9.03 -4.70
C ASN A 95 1.54 9.79 -5.55
N ALA A 96 0.24 9.64 -5.26
CA ALA A 96 -0.81 10.36 -5.97
C ALA A 96 -0.63 11.88 -5.85
N TRP A 97 -0.32 12.38 -4.65
CA TRP A 97 -0.04 13.80 -4.45
C TRP A 97 1.13 14.29 -5.29
N ARG A 98 2.22 13.53 -5.30
CA ARG A 98 3.40 13.84 -6.12
C ARG A 98 3.09 13.81 -7.61
N ASP A 99 2.33 12.82 -8.07
CA ASP A 99 1.98 12.68 -9.48
C ASP A 99 1.06 13.83 -9.94
N VAL A 100 0.09 14.21 -9.13
CA VAL A 100 -0.78 15.37 -9.41
C VAL A 100 0.02 16.67 -9.46
N THR A 101 0.94 16.90 -8.48
CA THR A 101 1.76 18.13 -8.45
C THR A 101 2.70 18.23 -9.63
N HIS A 102 3.20 17.09 -10.14
CA HIS A 102 4.07 17.05 -11.32
C HIS A 102 3.31 16.86 -12.65
N ARG A 103 1.98 16.96 -12.63
CA ARG A 103 1.08 16.74 -13.80
C ARG A 103 1.35 15.42 -14.52
N ARG A 104 1.69 14.38 -13.78
CA ARG A 104 1.86 13.03 -14.31
C ARG A 104 0.63 12.21 -13.93
N ALA A 105 0.07 11.51 -14.91
CA ALA A 105 -1.04 10.58 -14.68
C ALA A 105 -0.47 9.25 -14.15
N GLY A 106 -0.19 9.19 -12.84
CA GLY A 106 0.21 7.95 -12.17
C GLY A 106 -0.98 7.04 -11.88
N MET A 107 -0.75 5.74 -11.78
CA MET A 107 -1.78 4.75 -11.45
C MET A 107 -2.35 4.95 -10.03
N ASP A 108 -1.62 5.60 -9.13
CA ASP A 108 -2.04 5.83 -7.75
C ASP A 108 -3.13 6.91 -7.64
N VAL A 109 -3.23 7.83 -8.62
CA VAL A 109 -4.21 8.93 -8.59
C VAL A 109 -5.67 8.44 -8.65
N PRO A 110 -6.09 7.61 -9.62
CA PRO A 110 -7.46 7.09 -9.66
C PRO A 110 -7.77 6.18 -8.47
N ILE A 111 -6.78 5.44 -7.96
CA ILE A 111 -6.92 4.61 -6.76
C ILE A 111 -7.28 5.48 -5.54
N VAL A 112 -6.50 6.51 -5.30
CA VAL A 112 -6.71 7.42 -4.17
C VAL A 112 -8.03 8.17 -4.29
N LEU A 113 -8.40 8.60 -5.50
CA LEU A 113 -9.67 9.26 -5.74
C LEU A 113 -10.85 8.33 -5.42
N GLY A 114 -10.81 7.08 -5.90
CA GLY A 114 -11.85 6.08 -5.61
C GLY A 114 -11.97 5.80 -4.11
N LEU A 115 -10.84 5.61 -3.41
CA LEU A 115 -10.84 5.43 -1.95
C LEU A 115 -11.39 6.63 -1.19
N ALA A 116 -11.05 7.85 -1.62
CA ALA A 116 -11.55 9.07 -1.01
C ALA A 116 -13.07 9.22 -1.18
N VAL A 117 -13.57 9.00 -2.40
CA VAL A 117 -15.01 9.07 -2.70
C VAL A 117 -15.77 8.00 -1.90
N ALA A 118 -15.29 6.76 -1.88
CA ALA A 118 -15.90 5.68 -1.12
C ALA A 118 -15.93 5.97 0.39
N LEU A 119 -14.82 6.52 0.94
CA LEU A 119 -14.77 6.92 2.35
C LEU A 119 -15.77 8.03 2.67
N VAL A 120 -15.81 9.09 1.87
CA VAL A 120 -16.72 10.22 2.10
C VAL A 120 -18.17 9.78 1.99
N ALA A 121 -18.52 8.96 0.98
CA ALA A 121 -19.87 8.43 0.83
C ALA A 121 -20.26 7.56 2.02
N SER A 122 -19.38 6.64 2.46
CA SER A 122 -19.63 5.77 3.60
C SER A 122 -19.73 6.54 4.92
N ALA A 123 -18.87 7.52 5.14
CA ALA A 123 -18.91 8.37 6.33
C ALA A 123 -20.21 9.19 6.39
N TYR A 124 -20.66 9.69 5.25
CA TYR A 124 -21.93 10.42 5.15
C TYR A 124 -23.14 9.50 5.44
N ALA A 125 -23.15 8.27 4.89
CA ALA A 125 -24.17 7.28 5.16
C ALA A 125 -24.21 6.89 6.64
N THR A 126 -23.04 6.63 7.25
CA THR A 126 -22.91 6.33 8.69
C THR A 126 -23.44 7.48 9.57
N TRP A 127 -23.13 8.73 9.21
CA TRP A 127 -23.62 9.90 9.95
C TRP A 127 -25.14 10.02 9.88
N ARG A 128 -25.73 9.77 8.70
CA ARG A 128 -27.18 9.81 8.53
C ARG A 128 -27.91 8.59 9.11
N GLY A 129 -27.19 7.52 9.40
CA GLY A 129 -27.79 6.24 9.82
C GLY A 129 -28.59 5.56 8.70
N THR A 130 -28.39 5.97 7.44
CA THR A 130 -29.12 5.45 6.28
C THR A 130 -28.25 5.44 5.04
N GLY A 131 -28.34 4.37 4.25
CA GLY A 131 -27.60 4.20 3.00
C GLY A 131 -26.49 3.16 3.08
N PRO A 132 -25.92 2.77 1.94
CA PRO A 132 -24.89 1.76 1.88
C PRO A 132 -23.55 2.31 2.37
N VAL A 133 -22.82 1.49 3.12
CA VAL A 133 -21.44 1.74 3.53
C VAL A 133 -20.49 0.79 2.81
N TYR A 134 -19.27 1.24 2.51
CA TYR A 134 -18.27 0.52 1.70
C TYR A 134 -16.93 0.34 2.43
N TYR A 135 -16.95 0.28 3.77
CA TYR A 135 -15.72 0.13 4.56
C TYR A 135 -15.02 -1.20 4.33
N ASP A 136 -15.78 -2.28 4.11
CA ASP A 136 -15.31 -3.60 3.73
C ASP A 136 -14.56 -3.57 2.40
N SER A 137 -15.15 -2.95 1.38
CA SER A 137 -14.56 -2.78 0.06
C SER A 137 -13.29 -1.95 0.10
N ILE A 138 -13.26 -0.86 0.89
CA ILE A 138 -12.08 0.00 1.09
C ILE A 138 -10.93 -0.80 1.72
N THR A 139 -11.19 -1.50 2.83
CA THR A 139 -10.17 -2.25 3.56
C THR A 139 -9.67 -3.43 2.74
N MET A 140 -10.55 -4.16 2.07
CA MET A 140 -10.22 -5.25 1.17
C MET A 140 -9.34 -4.78 0.01
N PHE A 141 -9.70 -3.69 -0.63
CA PHE A 141 -8.93 -3.15 -1.75
C PHE A 141 -7.52 -2.75 -1.32
N VAL A 142 -7.36 -2.04 -0.20
CA VAL A 142 -6.04 -1.65 0.33
C VAL A 142 -5.21 -2.88 0.68
N ALA A 143 -5.81 -3.90 1.33
CA ALA A 143 -5.12 -5.13 1.68
C ALA A 143 -4.64 -5.89 0.43
N LEU A 144 -5.48 -6.02 -0.60
CA LEU A 144 -5.13 -6.69 -1.85
C LEU A 144 -4.03 -5.96 -2.61
N VAL A 145 -4.09 -4.64 -2.72
CA VAL A 145 -3.06 -3.87 -3.43
C VAL A 145 -1.73 -3.92 -2.69
N LEU A 146 -1.71 -3.86 -1.35
CA LEU A 146 -0.49 -4.05 -0.57
C LEU A 146 0.06 -5.46 -0.71
N GLY A 147 -0.80 -6.47 -0.74
CA GLY A 147 -0.43 -7.87 -1.02
C GLY A 147 0.22 -8.03 -2.39
N ALA A 148 -0.37 -7.45 -3.44
CA ALA A 148 0.18 -7.46 -4.78
C ALA A 148 1.56 -6.77 -4.85
N ARG A 149 1.72 -5.61 -4.22
CA ARG A 149 3.02 -4.91 -4.13
C ARG A 149 4.07 -5.73 -3.38
N TYR A 150 3.66 -6.43 -2.34
CA TYR A 150 4.56 -7.31 -1.61
C TYR A 150 5.04 -8.49 -2.47
N LEU A 151 4.14 -9.13 -3.21
CA LEU A 151 4.48 -10.21 -4.14
C LEU A 151 5.39 -9.71 -5.28
N GLU A 152 5.11 -8.54 -5.83
CA GLU A 152 5.98 -7.90 -6.83
C GLU A 152 7.40 -7.68 -6.30
N LEU A 153 7.52 -7.17 -5.06
CA LEU A 153 8.82 -6.97 -4.42
C LEU A 153 9.58 -8.29 -4.27
N LEU A 154 8.91 -9.34 -3.83
CA LEU A 154 9.51 -10.69 -3.71
C LEU A 154 9.98 -11.22 -5.07
N ALA A 155 9.17 -11.07 -6.10
CA ALA A 155 9.52 -11.51 -7.45
C ALA A 155 10.75 -10.78 -7.99
N ARG A 156 10.82 -9.45 -7.80
CA ARG A 156 11.99 -8.64 -8.16
C ARG A 156 13.25 -9.07 -7.43
N GLN A 157 13.16 -9.30 -6.13
CA GLN A 157 14.32 -9.72 -5.32
C GLN A 157 14.83 -11.09 -5.77
N ARG A 158 13.95 -12.04 -6.07
CA ARG A 158 14.33 -13.36 -6.60
C ARG A 158 15.00 -13.25 -7.97
N ALA A 159 14.42 -12.49 -8.88
CA ALA A 159 15.00 -12.28 -10.22
C ALA A 159 16.38 -11.60 -10.18
N ALA A 160 16.60 -10.66 -9.26
CA ALA A 160 17.89 -10.03 -9.06
C ALA A 160 18.95 -11.02 -8.53
N ALA A 161 18.58 -11.87 -7.58
CA ALA A 161 19.47 -12.89 -7.04
C ALA A 161 19.92 -13.91 -8.11
N THR A 162 19.01 -14.34 -8.98
CA THR A 162 19.31 -15.28 -10.07
C THR A 162 20.24 -14.67 -11.12
N ARG A 163 20.18 -13.37 -11.37
CA ARG A 163 21.07 -12.70 -12.34
C ARG A 163 22.48 -12.49 -11.83
N LEU A 164 22.70 -12.43 -10.52
CA LEU A 164 24.03 -12.22 -9.91
C LEU A 164 24.77 -13.54 -9.69
N ALA A 165 24.09 -14.67 -9.66
CA ALA A 165 24.69 -15.99 -9.44
C ALA A 165 25.76 -16.41 -10.49
N PRO A 166 25.63 -16.11 -11.80
CA PRO A 166 26.64 -16.50 -12.80
C PRO A 166 27.88 -15.59 -12.86
N VAL A 167 27.91 -14.45 -12.14
CA VAL A 167 29.01 -13.47 -12.21
C VAL A 167 30.07 -13.69 -11.12
N LEU A 168 29.79 -14.52 -10.14
CA LEU A 168 30.75 -14.87 -9.09
C LEU A 168 31.51 -16.13 -9.52
N PRO A 169 32.84 -16.07 -9.80
CA PRO A 169 33.63 -17.27 -10.05
C PRO A 169 33.58 -18.13 -8.78
N ALA A 170 33.19 -19.39 -8.96
CA ALA A 170 33.33 -20.40 -7.91
C ALA A 170 34.80 -20.42 -7.42
N ARG A 171 34.99 -20.09 -6.15
CA ARG A 171 36.26 -20.31 -5.47
C ARG A 171 36.28 -21.69 -4.87
#